data_2c34a5cc3f5461c53e7790ca4c322d47
#
_entry.id   2c34a5cc3f5461c53e7790ca4c322d47
#
_cell.length_a   1.000
_cell.length_b   1.000
_cell.length_c   1.000
_cell.angle_alpha   90.00
_cell.angle_beta   90.00
_cell.angle_gamma   90.00
#
_symmetry.space_group_name_H-M   'P 1'
#
loop_
_entity.id
_entity.type
_entity.pdbx_description
1 polymer ?
#
loop_
_entity_poly.entity_id
_entity_poly.type
_entity_poly.pdbx_seq_one_letter_code
_entity_poly.pdbx_strand_id
1 'polypeptide(L)'
;MRRYRPAAMPHTVATERKTMPNTRSPIGWYYCSYLLRLTLAGSPSAQDPEARFLSYENTVLIRADSSLEAYDKTLRIARENETSYTNEHQQDVQWKLVGITDILPIYEALGDGAEIAFTSRPPRKLKNLQKWVLPRERFAES
;
A
#
# COMPACT_ATOMS: atom_id res chain seq x y z
N MET A 1 -23.86 8.44 -9.46
CA MET A 1 -22.95 9.54 -9.25
C MET A 1 -21.62 9.30 -9.96
N ARG A 2 -21.19 10.26 -10.69
CA ARG A 2 -19.99 10.08 -11.45
C ARG A 2 -18.76 10.46 -10.63
N ARG A 3 -17.81 9.58 -10.60
CA ARG A 3 -16.57 9.86 -9.90
C ARG A 3 -15.72 10.85 -10.67
N TYR A 4 -15.10 11.76 -9.94
CA TYR A 4 -14.15 12.65 -10.53
C TYR A 4 -12.86 11.90 -10.85
N ARG A 5 -12.52 11.89 -12.11
CA ARG A 5 -11.26 11.33 -12.54
C ARG A 5 -10.79 12.17 -13.71
N PRO A 6 -9.89 13.09 -13.47
CA PRO A 6 -9.44 13.99 -14.52
C PRO A 6 -8.83 13.21 -15.67
N ALA A 7 -9.40 13.37 -16.84
CA ALA A 7 -8.95 12.62 -17.99
C ALA A 7 -7.49 12.88 -18.31
N ALA A 8 -7.03 14.10 -18.04
CA ALA A 8 -5.65 14.46 -18.33
C ALA A 8 -4.66 13.95 -17.31
N MET A 9 -5.14 13.39 -16.21
CA MET A 9 -4.27 13.12 -15.08
C MET A 9 -3.80 11.69 -14.90
N PRO A 10 -4.39 10.65 -15.48
CA PRO A 10 -4.04 9.29 -15.04
C PRO A 10 -2.54 9.02 -14.97
N HIS A 11 -1.79 9.26 -16.04
CA HIS A 11 -0.36 9.03 -15.93
C HIS A 11 0.42 10.26 -15.49
N THR A 12 -0.08 11.45 -15.76
CA THR A 12 0.56 12.66 -15.28
C THR A 12 0.52 12.73 -13.78
N VAL A 13 -0.64 12.39 -13.20
CA VAL A 13 -0.79 12.37 -11.73
C VAL A 13 0.12 11.33 -11.11
N ALA A 14 0.25 10.16 -11.70
CA ALA A 14 1.11 9.13 -11.17
C ALA A 14 2.56 9.61 -11.08
N THR A 15 3.02 10.36 -12.08
CA THR A 15 4.35 10.94 -12.06
C THR A 15 4.46 12.05 -11.04
N GLU A 16 3.46 12.94 -11.02
CA GLU A 16 3.49 14.10 -10.15
C GLU A 16 3.39 13.74 -8.67
N ARG A 17 2.67 12.65 -8.34
CA ARG A 17 2.58 12.25 -6.94
C ARG A 17 3.93 11.94 -6.34
N LYS A 18 4.88 11.50 -7.14
CA LYS A 18 6.24 11.25 -6.65
C LYS A 18 7.00 12.54 -6.38
N THR A 19 6.60 13.63 -7.02
CA THR A 19 7.27 14.91 -6.89
C THR A 19 6.46 15.96 -6.13
N MET A 20 5.19 15.66 -5.81
CA MET A 20 4.29 16.56 -5.10
C MET A 20 3.83 15.92 -3.79
N PRO A 21 4.72 15.93 -2.80
CA PRO A 21 4.48 15.15 -1.58
C PRO A 21 3.34 15.67 -0.71
N ASN A 22 2.89 16.90 -0.93
CA ASN A 22 1.91 17.53 -0.05
C ASN A 22 0.50 17.58 -0.62
N THR A 23 0.14 16.65 -1.52
CA THR A 23 -1.21 16.58 -2.04
C THR A 23 -2.18 16.29 -0.89
N ARG A 24 -3.19 17.13 -0.76
CA ARG A 24 -4.14 17.06 0.35
C ARG A 24 -5.46 16.45 -0.11
N SER A 25 -6.01 15.56 0.72
CA SER A 25 -7.33 15.01 0.47
C SER A 25 -8.41 16.05 0.80
N PRO A 26 -9.36 16.30 -0.11
CA PRO A 26 -10.45 17.24 0.19
C PRO A 26 -11.41 16.72 1.24
N ILE A 27 -11.42 15.41 1.52
CA ILE A 27 -12.30 14.81 2.53
C ILE A 27 -11.54 14.40 3.78
N GLY A 28 -10.23 14.62 3.83
CA GLY A 28 -9.43 14.33 5.01
C GLY A 28 -9.09 12.87 5.21
N TRP A 29 -9.20 12.03 4.18
CA TRP A 29 -8.87 10.63 4.26
C TRP A 29 -7.78 10.26 3.29
N TYR A 30 -6.94 9.31 3.71
CA TYR A 30 -5.77 8.89 2.94
C TYR A 30 -5.67 7.38 2.89
N TYR A 31 -5.24 6.89 1.74
CA TYR A 31 -4.90 5.50 1.49
C TYR A 31 -3.40 5.38 1.73
N CYS A 32 -3.01 4.65 2.76
CA CYS A 32 -1.61 4.64 3.18
C CYS A 32 -1.11 3.21 3.28
N SER A 33 0.09 2.97 2.76
CA SER A 33 0.64 1.62 2.73
C SER A 33 2.03 1.59 3.35
N TYR A 34 2.34 0.49 3.99
CA TYR A 34 3.66 0.25 4.55
C TYR A 34 4.07 -1.20 4.31
N LEU A 35 5.37 -1.42 4.26
CA LEU A 35 5.94 -2.70 3.91
C LEU A 35 6.67 -3.29 5.12
N LEU A 36 6.30 -4.53 5.45
CA LEU A 36 6.97 -5.31 6.50
C LEU A 36 7.68 -6.48 5.85
N ARG A 37 8.80 -6.88 6.45
CA ARG A 37 9.48 -8.11 6.05
C ARG A 37 9.62 -9.03 7.24
N LEU A 38 9.62 -10.34 6.97
CA LEU A 38 9.77 -11.36 8.00
C LEU A 38 11.23 -11.73 8.12
N THR A 39 11.77 -11.64 9.33
CA THR A 39 13.17 -11.99 9.59
C THR A 39 13.24 -13.04 10.69
N LEU A 40 14.32 -13.85 10.66
CA LEU A 40 14.63 -14.73 11.79
C LEU A 40 15.46 -13.90 12.75
N ALA A 41 15.08 -13.92 14.02
CA ALA A 41 15.78 -13.16 15.05
C ALA A 41 17.23 -13.63 15.14
N GLY A 42 18.15 -12.68 15.14
CA GLY A 42 19.58 -13.00 15.25
C GLY A 42 20.22 -13.54 13.99
N SER A 43 19.49 -13.61 12.88
CA SER A 43 20.06 -14.10 11.63
C SER A 43 21.10 -13.11 11.09
N PRO A 44 22.29 -13.59 10.68
CA PRO A 44 23.28 -12.69 10.09
C PRO A 44 22.81 -12.04 8.79
N SER A 45 21.91 -12.69 8.04
CA SER A 45 21.41 -12.15 6.78
C SER A 45 20.33 -11.11 6.96
N ALA A 46 19.85 -10.87 8.19
CA ALA A 46 18.75 -9.95 8.42
C ALA A 46 19.02 -8.53 7.93
N GLN A 47 20.27 -8.12 7.86
CA GLN A 47 20.68 -6.80 7.40
C GLN A 47 21.34 -6.82 6.02
N ASP A 48 21.37 -7.97 5.36
CA ASP A 48 21.99 -8.12 4.05
C ASP A 48 21.04 -7.61 2.96
N PRO A 49 21.40 -6.54 2.23
CA PRO A 49 20.54 -6.03 1.15
C PRO A 49 20.28 -7.02 0.03
N GLU A 50 21.14 -8.05 -0.10
CA GLU A 50 21.00 -9.06 -1.15
C GLU A 50 20.17 -10.26 -0.69
N ALA A 51 19.84 -10.34 0.57
CA ALA A 51 19.02 -11.45 1.09
C ALA A 51 17.56 -11.28 0.67
N ARG A 52 16.84 -12.39 0.61
CA ARG A 52 15.44 -12.41 0.22
C ARG A 52 14.58 -12.60 1.44
N PHE A 53 13.47 -11.86 1.50
CA PHE A 53 12.55 -11.91 2.63
C PHE A 53 11.11 -12.01 2.13
N LEU A 54 10.31 -12.79 2.85
CA LEU A 54 8.87 -12.68 2.70
C LEU A 54 8.46 -11.30 3.17
N SER A 55 7.63 -10.64 2.42
CA SER A 55 7.18 -9.30 2.77
C SER A 55 5.68 -9.17 2.55
N TYR A 56 5.06 -8.30 3.35
CA TYR A 56 3.65 -7.94 3.21
C TYR A 56 3.56 -6.43 3.12
N GLU A 57 2.79 -5.97 2.15
CA GLU A 57 2.44 -4.56 2.08
C GLU A 57 1.03 -4.42 2.63
N ASN A 58 0.90 -3.70 3.72
CA ASN A 58 -0.39 -3.49 4.38
C ASN A 58 -0.90 -2.09 4.05
N THR A 59 -2.20 -1.99 3.87
CA THR A 59 -2.82 -0.72 3.53
C THR A 59 -3.88 -0.38 4.57
N VAL A 60 -3.86 0.87 5.02
CA VAL A 60 -4.79 1.37 6.03
C VAL A 60 -5.42 2.66 5.58
N LEU A 61 -6.59 2.97 6.13
CA LEU A 61 -7.23 4.26 5.96
C LEU A 61 -6.80 5.17 7.10
N ILE A 62 -6.38 6.37 6.75
CA ILE A 62 -5.89 7.34 7.73
C ILE A 62 -6.68 8.63 7.57
N ARG A 63 -7.16 9.16 8.68
CA ARG A 63 -7.76 10.48 8.71
C ARG A 63 -6.68 11.48 9.11
N ALA A 64 -6.51 12.52 8.32
CA ALA A 64 -5.46 13.50 8.57
C ALA A 64 -5.75 14.80 7.84
N ASP A 65 -5.12 15.87 8.31
CA ASP A 65 -5.28 17.20 7.70
C ASP A 65 -4.27 17.45 6.59
N SER A 66 -3.26 16.59 6.47
CA SER A 66 -2.22 16.75 5.45
C SER A 66 -1.57 15.40 5.16
N SER A 67 -0.86 15.34 4.04
CA SER A 67 -0.09 14.14 3.69
C SER A 67 0.98 13.84 4.72
N LEU A 68 1.61 14.88 5.26
CA LEU A 68 2.65 14.67 6.27
C LEU A 68 2.07 14.07 7.54
N GLU A 69 0.92 14.57 7.99
CA GLU A 69 0.26 13.99 9.15
C GLU A 69 -0.14 12.55 8.87
N ALA A 70 -0.64 12.28 7.67
CA ALA A 70 -0.99 10.92 7.29
C ALA A 70 0.23 10.01 7.32
N TYR A 71 1.37 10.50 6.83
CA TYR A 71 2.62 9.75 6.86
C TYR A 71 3.02 9.40 8.30
N ASP A 72 2.99 10.40 9.18
CA ASP A 72 3.40 10.20 10.57
C ASP A 72 2.49 9.22 11.30
N LYS A 73 1.19 9.31 11.06
CA LYS A 73 0.24 8.35 11.63
C LYS A 73 0.47 6.94 11.11
N THR A 74 0.72 6.82 9.80
CA THR A 74 0.98 5.52 9.19
C THR A 74 2.25 4.91 9.76
N LEU A 75 3.28 5.71 9.94
CA LEU A 75 4.54 5.22 10.50
C LEU A 75 4.34 4.68 11.91
N ARG A 76 3.55 5.37 12.72
CA ARG A 76 3.26 4.90 14.07
C ARG A 76 2.53 3.55 14.04
N ILE A 77 1.51 3.44 13.18
CA ILE A 77 0.76 2.19 13.04
C ILE A 77 1.68 1.07 12.56
N ALA A 78 2.54 1.37 11.59
CA ALA A 78 3.46 0.38 11.05
C ALA A 78 4.40 -0.14 12.13
N ARG A 79 4.91 0.75 12.97
CA ARG A 79 5.80 0.34 14.06
C ARG A 79 5.10 -0.47 15.11
N GLU A 80 3.82 -0.20 15.36
CA GLU A 80 3.02 -1.01 16.28
C GLU A 80 2.79 -2.41 15.75
N ASN A 81 2.93 -2.61 14.44
CA ASN A 81 2.79 -3.91 13.81
C ASN A 81 4.11 -4.67 13.68
N GLU A 82 5.19 -4.12 14.17
CA GLU A 82 6.45 -4.85 14.29
C GLU A 82 6.33 -5.79 15.48
N THR A 83 6.06 -7.06 15.20
CA THR A 83 5.81 -8.05 16.23
C THR A 83 6.79 -9.21 16.09
N SER A 84 6.93 -9.96 17.19
CA SER A 84 7.78 -11.14 17.21
C SER A 84 6.96 -12.32 17.70
N TYR A 85 7.27 -13.51 17.20
CA TYR A 85 6.61 -14.71 17.65
C TYR A 85 7.53 -15.91 17.39
N THR A 86 7.20 -17.05 18.02
CA THR A 86 7.91 -18.30 17.77
C THR A 86 7.07 -19.13 16.81
N ASN A 87 7.67 -19.54 15.68
CA ASN A 87 6.95 -20.31 14.68
C ASN A 87 6.88 -21.79 15.06
N GLU A 88 6.27 -22.60 14.20
CA GLU A 88 6.09 -24.03 14.46
C GLU A 88 7.40 -24.82 14.49
N HIS A 89 8.49 -24.23 13.97
CA HIS A 89 9.82 -24.84 13.99
C HIS A 89 10.66 -24.35 15.16
N GLN A 90 10.02 -23.71 16.15
CA GLN A 90 10.68 -23.20 17.36
C GLN A 90 11.69 -22.09 17.05
N GLN A 91 11.49 -21.38 15.93
CA GLN A 91 12.35 -20.26 15.57
C GLN A 91 11.67 -18.96 15.96
N ASP A 92 12.43 -18.02 16.51
CA ASP A 92 11.94 -16.69 16.79
C ASP A 92 11.97 -15.88 15.50
N VAL A 93 10.81 -15.37 15.10
CA VAL A 93 10.67 -14.57 13.89
C VAL A 93 10.12 -13.21 14.25
N GLN A 94 10.45 -12.23 13.42
CA GLN A 94 10.06 -10.85 13.64
C GLN A 94 9.56 -10.23 12.34
N TRP A 95 8.47 -9.48 12.47
CA TRP A 95 8.04 -8.58 11.39
C TRP A 95 8.72 -7.24 11.62
N LYS A 96 9.53 -6.85 10.64
CA LYS A 96 10.30 -5.61 10.70
C LYS A 96 9.82 -4.64 9.63
N LEU A 97 9.69 -3.39 10.00
CA LEU A 97 9.28 -2.35 9.05
C LEU A 97 10.39 -2.08 8.06
N VAL A 98 10.05 -2.13 6.76
CA VAL A 98 10.94 -1.68 5.70
C VAL A 98 10.71 -0.18 5.48
N GLY A 99 9.45 0.24 5.35
CA GLY A 99 9.14 1.64 5.18
C GLY A 99 7.73 1.88 4.67
N ILE A 100 7.41 3.14 4.51
CA ILE A 100 6.13 3.60 3.96
C ILE A 100 6.23 3.54 2.44
N THR A 101 5.23 2.95 1.80
CA THR A 101 5.25 2.77 0.35
C THR A 101 4.27 3.67 -0.38
N ASP A 102 3.19 4.11 0.26
CA ASP A 102 2.21 5.01 -0.38
C ASP A 102 1.53 5.88 0.65
N ILE A 103 1.33 7.15 0.28
CA ILE A 103 0.46 8.08 1.00
C ILE A 103 -0.34 8.79 -0.08
N LEU A 104 -1.57 8.34 -0.28
CA LEU A 104 -2.40 8.82 -1.39
C LEU A 104 -3.68 9.46 -0.85
N PRO A 105 -4.00 10.67 -1.28
CA PRO A 105 -5.25 11.30 -0.85
C PRO A 105 -6.45 10.62 -1.51
N ILE A 106 -7.51 10.46 -0.74
CA ILE A 106 -8.78 9.96 -1.25
C ILE A 106 -9.64 11.19 -1.56
N TYR A 107 -10.25 11.19 -2.75
CA TYR A 107 -10.98 12.35 -3.25
C TYR A 107 -12.50 12.23 -3.16
N GLU A 108 -13.01 11.02 -2.92
CA GLU A 108 -14.46 10.77 -2.84
C GLU A 108 -14.84 10.44 -1.42
N ALA A 109 -16.05 10.81 -1.04
CA ALA A 109 -16.60 10.38 0.24
C ALA A 109 -16.58 8.85 0.32
N LEU A 110 -16.20 8.33 1.46
CA LEU A 110 -16.11 6.88 1.65
C LEU A 110 -17.50 6.26 1.64
N GLY A 111 -17.62 5.13 1.00
CA GLY A 111 -18.88 4.43 0.90
C GLY A 111 -18.79 3.34 -0.15
N ASP A 112 -19.92 2.68 -0.35
CA ASP A 112 -20.00 1.61 -1.33
C ASP A 112 -19.68 2.14 -2.72
N GLY A 113 -18.66 1.56 -3.36
CA GLY A 113 -18.25 1.98 -4.70
C GLY A 113 -17.30 3.15 -4.76
N ALA A 114 -16.94 3.74 -3.63
CA ALA A 114 -16.00 4.86 -3.63
C ALA A 114 -14.64 4.41 -4.14
N GLU A 115 -14.02 5.22 -5.00
CA GLU A 115 -12.66 4.96 -5.44
C GLU A 115 -11.70 5.41 -4.35
N ILE A 116 -10.90 4.49 -3.83
CA ILE A 116 -9.97 4.81 -2.75
C ILE A 116 -8.53 4.92 -3.25
N ALA A 117 -8.25 4.36 -4.42
CA ALA A 117 -6.91 4.47 -5.01
C ALA A 117 -6.97 4.02 -6.45
N PHE A 118 -5.96 4.39 -7.20
CA PHE A 118 -5.76 3.82 -8.54
C PHE A 118 -4.27 3.67 -8.79
N THR A 119 -3.94 2.75 -9.70
CA THR A 119 -2.56 2.51 -10.09
C THR A 119 -2.41 2.77 -11.57
N SER A 120 -1.46 3.62 -11.92
CA SER A 120 -1.10 3.85 -13.31
C SER A 120 0.04 2.90 -13.67
N ARG A 121 -0.10 2.25 -14.81
CA ARG A 121 0.90 1.29 -15.26
C ARG A 121 1.35 1.65 -16.67
N PRO A 122 2.61 1.36 -17.01
CA PRO A 122 3.08 1.60 -18.37
C PRO A 122 2.28 0.81 -19.39
N PRO A 123 2.21 1.28 -20.64
CA PRO A 123 1.50 0.54 -21.68
C PRO A 123 2.00 -0.89 -21.80
N ARG A 124 1.08 -1.83 -21.95
CA ARG A 124 1.37 -3.26 -22.09
C ARG A 124 0.46 -3.85 -23.12
N LYS A 125 0.85 -5.00 -23.67
CA LYS A 125 0.02 -5.70 -24.63
C LYS A 125 -1.27 -6.19 -23.97
N LEU A 126 -2.36 -6.14 -24.69
CA LEU A 126 -3.66 -6.56 -24.17
C LEU A 126 -3.61 -7.98 -23.58
N LYS A 127 -2.94 -8.90 -24.27
CA LYS A 127 -2.86 -10.29 -23.78
C LYS A 127 -2.22 -10.38 -22.40
N ASN A 128 -1.30 -9.46 -22.10
CA ASN A 128 -0.64 -9.44 -20.78
C ASN A 128 -1.52 -8.79 -19.73
N LEU A 129 -2.27 -7.76 -20.10
CA LEU A 129 -3.25 -7.15 -19.21
C LEU A 129 -4.34 -8.15 -18.82
N GLN A 130 -4.77 -8.97 -19.77
CA GLN A 130 -5.83 -9.97 -19.53
C GLN A 130 -5.42 -11.00 -18.50
N LYS A 131 -4.14 -11.22 -18.30
CA LYS A 131 -3.65 -12.18 -17.30
C LYS A 131 -3.94 -11.76 -15.86
N TRP A 132 -4.22 -10.49 -15.64
CA TRP A 132 -4.51 -9.98 -14.31
C TRP A 132 -6.00 -10.08 -13.96
N VAL A 133 -6.82 -10.35 -14.94
CA VAL A 133 -8.27 -10.36 -14.74
C VAL A 133 -8.69 -11.67 -14.07
N LEU A 134 -9.54 -11.54 -13.05
CA LEU A 134 -10.06 -12.71 -12.34
C LEU A 134 -11.47 -12.99 -12.82
N PRO A 135 -11.80 -14.27 -13.11
CA PRO A 135 -13.14 -14.61 -13.55
C PRO A 135 -14.12 -14.59 -12.37
N ARG A 136 -15.36 -14.23 -12.66
CA ARG A 136 -16.42 -14.18 -11.65
C ARG A 136 -16.58 -15.51 -10.93
N GLU A 137 -16.43 -16.61 -11.65
CA GLU A 137 -16.62 -17.96 -11.11
C GLU A 137 -15.70 -18.26 -9.93
N ARG A 138 -14.59 -17.58 -9.87
CA ARG A 138 -13.64 -17.77 -8.78
C ARG A 138 -14.23 -17.39 -7.43
N PHE A 139 -15.28 -16.56 -7.41
CA PHE A 139 -15.88 -16.02 -6.21
C PHE A 139 -17.29 -16.55 -5.96
N ALA A 140 -17.76 -17.48 -6.78
CA ALA A 140 -19.14 -17.95 -6.70
C ALA A 140 -19.37 -18.92 -5.53
N GLU A 141 -18.31 -19.44 -4.94
CA GLU A 141 -18.40 -20.43 -3.87
C GLU A 141 -18.55 -19.84 -2.49
N SER A 142 -18.41 -18.56 -2.34
CA SER A 142 -18.39 -17.94 -1.02
C SER A 142 -19.73 -17.97 -0.29
#